data_d6cffa2ff9d1496d50d30c1f0537026f
#
_entry.id   d6cffa2ff9d1496d50d30c1f0537026f
#
_cell.length_a   1.000
_cell.length_b   1.000
_cell.length_c   1.000
_cell.angle_alpha   90.00
_cell.angle_beta   90.00
_cell.angle_gamma   90.00
#
_symmetry.space_group_name_H-M   'P 1'
#
loop_
_entity.id
_entity.type
_entity.pdbx_description
1 polymer ?
#
loop_
_entity_poly.entity_id
_entity_poly.type
_entity_poly.pdbx_seq_one_letter_code
_entity_poly.pdbx_strand_id
1 'polypeptide(L)'
;MKQTETIAAIATALSDSGIGIVRISGEEAIEIGNRVYKSKNGCHNLKDYGSHTIHYGFIVDGEEILDEVMVAIMKAPNSYTKEDTVEINCHGGVLIMQKILEAVLKQGARLAEPGEFTKRAFLNGRIDLARAEAVMDLIHSRNEFALKSSVKQLKGSVSDCIRKMREEILYEIAFIESALDDPEHISTEGYPEKLLPKIQELLGRCEKLINSADNGKVLKEGINTVIVGKPNAGKSSLLNILVGEDKAIVTDVAGTTRDVLEESIRLHGIGLNIIDTAGIRATEDVVEKIGVQRALKYAKDADLILYVVDSSVALDESDEEILDLLKDKKCIILLN
;
A
#
# COMPACT_ATOMS: atom_id res chain seq x y z
N MET A 1 -6.78 -17.93 -18.76
CA MET A 1 -6.07 -19.15 -18.30
C MET A 1 -6.66 -19.51 -16.96
N LYS A 2 -7.30 -20.66 -16.80
CA LYS A 2 -7.65 -21.19 -15.48
C LYS A 2 -6.32 -21.57 -14.81
N GLN A 3 -5.95 -20.90 -13.75
CA GLN A 3 -4.87 -21.36 -12.88
C GLN A 3 -5.43 -22.51 -12.06
N THR A 4 -5.10 -23.75 -12.45
CA THR A 4 -5.63 -24.97 -11.83
C THR A 4 -4.88 -25.40 -10.59
N GLU A 5 -3.73 -24.77 -10.27
CA GLU A 5 -2.90 -25.17 -9.14
C GLU A 5 -3.36 -24.52 -7.83
N THR A 6 -3.55 -25.35 -6.81
CA THR A 6 -3.81 -24.86 -5.45
C THR A 6 -2.52 -24.30 -4.85
N ILE A 7 -2.59 -23.11 -4.24
CA ILE A 7 -1.46 -22.41 -3.64
C ILE A 7 -1.58 -22.33 -2.13
N ALA A 8 -0.44 -22.24 -1.45
CA ALA A 8 -0.38 -21.98 -0.02
C ALA A 8 0.74 -21.03 0.35
N ALA A 9 0.52 -20.24 1.40
CA ALA A 9 1.55 -19.38 2.01
C ALA A 9 1.21 -19.06 3.46
N ILE A 10 2.23 -18.61 4.22
CA ILE A 10 2.03 -17.94 5.51
C ILE A 10 1.45 -16.56 5.23
N ALA A 11 0.29 -16.26 5.81
CA ALA A 11 -0.46 -15.04 5.56
C ALA A 11 -0.26 -13.96 6.64
N THR A 12 0.43 -14.28 7.73
CA THR A 12 0.81 -13.36 8.81
C THR A 12 2.29 -13.00 8.74
N ALA A 13 2.72 -11.99 9.49
CA ALA A 13 4.15 -11.65 9.60
C ALA A 13 4.95 -12.83 10.15
N LEU A 14 6.18 -13.01 9.66
CA LEU A 14 7.13 -14.02 10.15
C LEU A 14 7.85 -13.49 11.39
N SER A 15 7.15 -13.48 12.51
CA SER A 15 7.69 -13.06 13.82
C SER A 15 6.97 -13.85 14.91
N ASP A 16 7.58 -13.96 16.08
CA ASP A 16 6.92 -14.62 17.23
C ASP A 16 5.68 -13.82 17.63
N SER A 17 4.54 -14.51 17.58
CA SER A 17 3.23 -13.93 17.88
C SER A 17 2.30 -14.98 18.48
N GLY A 18 1.17 -14.57 19.06
CA GLY A 18 0.19 -15.52 19.61
C GLY A 18 -0.51 -16.36 18.54
N ILE A 19 -0.64 -15.85 17.31
CA ILE A 19 -1.35 -16.53 16.22
C ILE A 19 -0.57 -16.35 14.91
N GLY A 20 -0.42 -17.45 14.17
CA GLY A 20 0.03 -17.49 12.78
C GLY A 20 -1.06 -18.07 11.88
N ILE A 21 -1.08 -17.67 10.61
CA ILE A 21 -2.06 -18.15 9.64
C ILE A 21 -1.34 -18.70 8.41
N VAL A 22 -1.61 -19.97 8.09
CA VAL A 22 -1.25 -20.56 6.79
C VAL A 22 -2.52 -20.62 5.95
N ARG A 23 -2.49 -19.98 4.77
CA ARG A 23 -3.63 -19.91 3.86
C ARG A 23 -3.40 -20.79 2.64
N ILE A 24 -4.43 -21.54 2.27
CA ILE A 24 -4.50 -22.40 1.09
C ILE A 24 -5.63 -21.87 0.20
N SER A 25 -5.44 -21.74 -1.10
CA SER A 25 -6.47 -21.30 -2.06
C SER A 25 -6.37 -22.05 -3.38
N GLY A 26 -7.50 -22.49 -3.91
CA GLY A 26 -7.59 -23.23 -5.17
C GLY A 26 -8.65 -24.33 -5.10
N GLU A 27 -8.86 -25.02 -6.22
CA GLU A 27 -9.88 -26.07 -6.37
C GLU A 27 -9.69 -27.23 -5.37
N GLU A 28 -8.45 -27.56 -4.99
CA GLU A 28 -8.12 -28.63 -4.04
C GLU A 28 -7.86 -28.13 -2.60
N ALA A 29 -8.11 -26.85 -2.29
CA ALA A 29 -7.74 -26.27 -0.99
C ALA A 29 -8.35 -27.03 0.19
N ILE A 30 -9.63 -27.39 0.10
CA ILE A 30 -10.33 -28.13 1.17
C ILE A 30 -9.80 -29.57 1.27
N GLU A 31 -9.48 -30.20 0.13
CA GLU A 31 -8.92 -31.56 0.12
C GLU A 31 -7.54 -31.61 0.74
N ILE A 32 -6.66 -30.70 0.34
CA ILE A 32 -5.30 -30.59 0.88
C ILE A 32 -5.35 -30.24 2.38
N GLY A 33 -6.19 -29.27 2.77
CA GLY A 33 -6.40 -28.95 4.18
C GLY A 33 -6.88 -30.15 4.98
N ASN A 34 -7.78 -30.97 4.42
CA ASN A 34 -8.30 -32.15 5.08
C ASN A 34 -7.25 -33.26 5.28
N ARG A 35 -6.26 -33.39 4.37
CA ARG A 35 -5.19 -34.39 4.49
C ARG A 35 -4.23 -34.09 5.65
N VAL A 36 -4.07 -32.84 6.03
CA VAL A 36 -3.22 -32.42 7.15
C VAL A 36 -3.99 -32.16 8.44
N TYR A 37 -5.32 -32.10 8.39
CA TYR A 37 -6.17 -31.79 9.52
C TYR A 37 -6.72 -33.05 10.21
N LYS A 38 -6.68 -33.06 11.52
CA LYS A 38 -7.31 -34.10 12.35
C LYS A 38 -8.26 -33.47 13.35
N SER A 39 -9.56 -33.78 13.24
CA SER A 39 -10.55 -33.34 14.22
C SER A 39 -10.29 -33.89 15.59
N LYS A 40 -10.57 -33.15 16.66
CA LYS A 40 -10.46 -33.62 18.04
C LYS A 40 -11.29 -34.86 18.30
N ASN A 41 -12.44 -34.98 17.68
CA ASN A 41 -13.38 -36.11 17.85
C ASN A 41 -13.16 -37.21 16.80
N GLY A 42 -12.19 -37.12 15.93
CA GLY A 42 -11.75 -38.17 15.00
C GLY A 42 -12.70 -38.51 13.84
N CYS A 43 -13.85 -37.86 13.70
CA CYS A 43 -14.93 -38.31 12.82
C CYS A 43 -15.39 -37.29 11.73
N HIS A 44 -14.73 -36.15 11.55
CA HIS A 44 -15.23 -35.14 10.63
C HIS A 44 -14.21 -34.76 9.56
N ASN A 45 -14.70 -34.69 8.31
CA ASN A 45 -13.96 -34.25 7.15
C ASN A 45 -14.25 -32.77 6.91
N LEU A 46 -13.25 -31.96 6.59
CA LEU A 46 -13.43 -30.53 6.28
C LEU A 46 -14.44 -30.29 5.15
N LYS A 47 -14.60 -31.25 4.23
CA LYS A 47 -15.59 -31.18 3.15
C LYS A 47 -17.04 -31.17 3.63
N ASP A 48 -17.32 -31.82 4.76
CA ASP A 48 -18.67 -31.97 5.29
C ASP A 48 -19.18 -30.69 5.98
N TYR A 49 -18.27 -29.77 6.27
CA TYR A 49 -18.60 -28.52 6.92
C TYR A 49 -19.10 -27.45 5.95
N GLY A 50 -19.93 -26.54 6.47
CA GLY A 50 -20.40 -25.38 5.73
C GLY A 50 -19.30 -24.36 5.44
N SER A 51 -19.55 -23.47 4.47
CA SER A 51 -18.69 -22.31 4.24
C SER A 51 -18.78 -21.32 5.39
N HIS A 52 -17.68 -20.60 5.69
CA HIS A 52 -17.58 -19.61 6.76
C HIS A 52 -17.75 -20.21 8.16
N THR A 53 -17.19 -21.38 8.36
CA THR A 53 -17.16 -22.07 9.66
C THR A 53 -15.71 -22.26 10.13
N ILE A 54 -15.52 -22.32 11.45
CA ILE A 54 -14.23 -22.53 12.10
C ILE A 54 -14.29 -23.83 12.90
N HIS A 55 -13.25 -24.67 12.74
CA HIS A 55 -13.18 -26.00 13.32
C HIS A 55 -11.89 -26.17 14.12
N TYR A 56 -12.04 -26.64 15.34
CA TYR A 56 -10.94 -26.93 16.24
C TYR A 56 -10.39 -28.34 16.02
N GLY A 57 -9.07 -28.47 15.99
CA GLY A 57 -8.40 -29.76 15.81
C GLY A 57 -6.89 -29.64 15.84
N PHE A 58 -6.22 -30.53 15.12
CA PHE A 58 -4.77 -30.64 15.07
C PHE A 58 -4.29 -30.66 13.63
N ILE A 59 -3.11 -30.11 13.37
CA ILE A 59 -2.38 -30.34 12.12
C ILE A 59 -1.38 -31.45 12.34
N VAL A 60 -1.33 -32.36 11.38
CA VAL A 60 -0.47 -33.55 11.43
C VAL A 60 0.39 -33.64 10.16
N ASP A 61 1.62 -34.18 10.31
CA ASP A 61 2.47 -34.65 9.22
C ASP A 61 2.75 -36.14 9.44
N GLY A 62 2.02 -37.00 8.74
CA GLY A 62 1.99 -38.43 9.02
C GLY A 62 1.37 -38.73 10.39
N GLU A 63 2.17 -39.31 11.30
CA GLU A 63 1.74 -39.61 12.67
C GLU A 63 2.07 -38.49 13.67
N GLU A 64 2.91 -37.53 13.29
CA GLU A 64 3.34 -36.42 14.16
C GLU A 64 2.27 -35.33 14.22
N ILE A 65 1.88 -34.96 15.46
CA ILE A 65 1.03 -33.77 15.67
C ILE A 65 1.96 -32.57 15.70
N LEU A 66 1.73 -31.65 14.77
CA LEU A 66 2.52 -30.42 14.67
C LEU A 66 1.99 -29.32 15.59
N ASP A 67 0.67 -29.11 15.60
CA ASP A 67 0.06 -28.05 16.39
C ASP A 67 -1.44 -28.29 16.62
N GLU A 68 -1.96 -27.62 17.63
CA GLU A 68 -3.38 -27.50 17.94
C GLU A 68 -3.91 -26.20 17.30
N VAL A 69 -4.94 -26.31 16.45
CA VAL A 69 -5.31 -25.25 15.52
C VAL A 69 -6.80 -24.99 15.44
N MET A 70 -7.16 -23.83 14.89
CA MET A 70 -8.50 -23.56 14.39
C MET A 70 -8.44 -23.40 12.86
N VAL A 71 -9.22 -24.22 12.15
CA VAL A 71 -9.27 -24.20 10.69
C VAL A 71 -10.54 -23.51 10.22
N ALA A 72 -10.39 -22.45 9.46
CA ALA A 72 -11.50 -21.73 8.82
C ALA A 72 -11.65 -22.19 7.36
N ILE A 73 -12.90 -22.39 6.92
CA ILE A 73 -13.26 -22.85 5.58
C ILE A 73 -14.11 -21.80 4.90
N MET A 74 -13.73 -21.42 3.69
CA MET A 74 -14.49 -20.52 2.82
C MET A 74 -14.62 -21.15 1.44
N LYS A 75 -15.86 -21.54 1.07
CA LYS A 75 -16.13 -22.17 -0.22
C LYS A 75 -16.39 -21.13 -1.30
N ALA A 76 -15.93 -21.42 -2.50
CA ALA A 76 -16.18 -20.62 -3.70
C ALA A 76 -17.69 -20.38 -3.91
N PRO A 77 -18.12 -19.20 -4.42
CA PRO A 77 -17.31 -18.03 -4.76
C PRO A 77 -17.09 -17.06 -3.59
N ASN A 78 -17.52 -17.42 -2.37
CA ASN A 78 -17.56 -16.52 -1.22
C ASN A 78 -16.25 -16.60 -0.40
N SER A 79 -15.13 -16.25 -1.03
CA SER A 79 -13.80 -16.20 -0.41
C SER A 79 -13.01 -14.98 -0.90
N TYR A 80 -11.79 -14.79 -0.37
CA TYR A 80 -10.93 -13.70 -0.81
C TYR A 80 -10.54 -13.81 -2.29
N THR A 81 -10.24 -15.00 -2.76
CA THR A 81 -9.82 -15.27 -4.15
C THR A 81 -10.96 -15.68 -5.07
N LYS A 82 -12.20 -15.83 -4.57
CA LYS A 82 -13.33 -16.55 -5.20
C LYS A 82 -13.06 -18.03 -5.50
N GLU A 83 -12.01 -18.59 -4.92
CA GLU A 83 -11.71 -20.03 -4.95
C GLU A 83 -12.03 -20.63 -3.58
N ASP A 84 -12.05 -21.95 -3.47
CA ASP A 84 -12.06 -22.60 -2.17
C ASP A 84 -10.83 -22.18 -1.38
N THR A 85 -11.02 -21.78 -0.13
CA THR A 85 -9.96 -21.27 0.73
C THR A 85 -10.04 -21.95 2.09
N VAL A 86 -8.88 -22.36 2.59
CA VAL A 86 -8.70 -22.86 3.95
C VAL A 86 -7.65 -22.01 4.66
N GLU A 87 -7.96 -21.55 5.86
CA GLU A 87 -7.02 -20.83 6.72
C GLU A 87 -6.78 -21.66 7.97
N ILE A 88 -5.53 -22.02 8.20
CA ILE A 88 -5.07 -22.74 9.38
C ILE A 88 -4.51 -21.71 10.34
N ASN A 89 -5.27 -21.44 11.42
CA ASN A 89 -4.85 -20.56 12.49
C ASN A 89 -4.10 -21.40 13.54
N CYS A 90 -2.80 -21.28 13.56
CA CYS A 90 -1.86 -21.99 14.41
C CYS A 90 -1.18 -21.07 15.42
N HIS A 91 -0.33 -21.58 16.30
CA HIS A 91 0.54 -20.75 17.11
C HIS A 91 1.55 -20.01 16.22
N GLY A 92 1.84 -18.75 16.56
CA GLY A 92 2.57 -17.81 15.70
C GLY A 92 4.10 -17.89 15.77
N GLY A 93 4.65 -19.06 16.18
CA GLY A 93 6.10 -19.27 16.11
C GLY A 93 6.55 -19.49 14.67
N VAL A 94 7.69 -18.89 14.27
CA VAL A 94 8.22 -18.99 12.91
C VAL A 94 8.41 -20.44 12.47
N LEU A 95 9.00 -21.27 13.33
CA LEU A 95 9.27 -22.67 13.03
C LEU A 95 7.99 -23.49 12.80
N ILE A 96 6.96 -23.28 13.65
CA ILE A 96 5.72 -24.06 13.53
C ILE A 96 4.94 -23.66 12.26
N MET A 97 4.88 -22.39 11.93
CA MET A 97 4.26 -21.90 10.69
C MET A 97 4.96 -22.50 9.44
N GLN A 98 6.30 -22.58 9.46
CA GLN A 98 7.06 -23.22 8.38
C GLN A 98 6.77 -24.72 8.27
N LYS A 99 6.75 -25.45 9.39
CA LYS A 99 6.42 -26.88 9.40
C LYS A 99 5.00 -27.16 8.88
N ILE A 100 4.02 -26.35 9.27
CA ILE A 100 2.64 -26.48 8.78
C ILE A 100 2.58 -26.19 7.27
N LEU A 101 3.27 -25.14 6.79
CA LEU A 101 3.34 -24.85 5.36
C LEU A 101 3.98 -26.01 4.59
N GLU A 102 5.10 -26.56 5.08
CA GLU A 102 5.76 -27.73 4.48
C GLU A 102 4.81 -28.94 4.41
N ALA A 103 4.07 -29.23 5.49
CA ALA A 103 3.09 -30.30 5.50
C ALA A 103 2.00 -30.10 4.42
N VAL A 104 1.51 -28.88 4.26
CA VAL A 104 0.52 -28.51 3.21
C VAL A 104 1.12 -28.67 1.79
N LEU A 105 2.36 -28.22 1.57
CA LEU A 105 3.05 -28.36 0.29
C LEU A 105 3.29 -29.82 -0.11
N LYS A 106 3.63 -30.71 0.87
CA LYS A 106 3.75 -32.16 0.66
C LYS A 106 2.44 -32.79 0.19
N GLN A 107 1.29 -32.18 0.50
CA GLN A 107 -0.03 -32.69 0.09
C GLN A 107 -0.48 -32.19 -1.29
N GLY A 108 0.36 -31.43 -1.99
CA GLY A 108 0.13 -31.05 -3.39
C GLY A 108 -0.16 -29.55 -3.63
N ALA A 109 -0.16 -28.72 -2.60
CA ALA A 109 -0.18 -27.28 -2.81
C ALA A 109 1.17 -26.79 -3.32
N ARG A 110 1.16 -25.74 -4.14
CA ARG A 110 2.35 -24.99 -4.57
C ARG A 110 2.54 -23.78 -3.65
N LEU A 111 3.80 -23.40 -3.40
CA LEU A 111 4.08 -22.14 -2.70
C LEU A 111 3.55 -20.96 -3.53
N ALA A 112 2.80 -20.06 -2.88
CA ALA A 112 2.27 -18.86 -3.54
C ALA A 112 3.39 -17.86 -3.83
N GLU A 113 3.29 -17.18 -4.98
CA GLU A 113 4.13 -16.02 -5.30
C GLU A 113 3.71 -14.81 -4.44
N PRO A 114 4.61 -13.82 -4.21
CA PRO A 114 4.24 -12.58 -3.53
C PRO A 114 3.04 -11.91 -4.23
N GLY A 115 1.99 -11.60 -3.44
CA GLY A 115 0.76 -10.96 -3.95
C GLY A 115 -0.18 -11.88 -4.74
N GLU A 116 0.10 -13.20 -4.85
CA GLU A 116 -0.68 -14.10 -5.71
C GLU A 116 -2.15 -14.23 -5.29
N PHE A 117 -2.47 -14.23 -4.01
CA PHE A 117 -3.87 -14.24 -3.56
C PHE A 117 -4.66 -13.02 -4.07
N THR A 118 -4.07 -11.83 -4.02
CA THR A 118 -4.69 -10.60 -4.53
C THR A 118 -4.78 -10.61 -6.06
N LYS A 119 -3.76 -11.13 -6.75
CA LYS A 119 -3.76 -11.36 -8.20
C LYS A 119 -4.91 -12.29 -8.60
N ARG A 120 -5.14 -13.39 -7.88
CA ARG A 120 -6.28 -14.30 -8.14
C ARG A 120 -7.63 -13.63 -7.85
N ALA A 121 -7.74 -12.85 -6.78
CA ALA A 121 -8.95 -12.07 -6.50
C ALA A 121 -9.29 -11.11 -7.65
N PHE A 122 -8.28 -10.50 -8.28
CA PHE A 122 -8.44 -9.67 -9.47
C PHE A 122 -8.84 -10.49 -10.70
N LEU A 123 -8.11 -11.57 -11.01
CA LEU A 123 -8.38 -12.43 -12.18
C LEU A 123 -9.75 -13.08 -12.12
N ASN A 124 -10.22 -13.45 -10.92
CA ASN A 124 -11.54 -14.02 -10.69
C ASN A 124 -12.65 -12.94 -10.57
N GLY A 125 -12.33 -11.68 -10.83
CA GLY A 125 -13.29 -10.58 -10.88
C GLY A 125 -13.93 -10.24 -9.53
N ARG A 126 -13.24 -10.50 -8.40
CA ARG A 126 -13.69 -10.05 -7.07
C ARG A 126 -13.37 -8.58 -6.85
N ILE A 127 -12.20 -8.16 -7.23
CA ILE A 127 -11.69 -6.79 -7.11
C ILE A 127 -11.17 -6.33 -8.48
N ASP A 128 -11.19 -5.04 -8.72
CA ASP A 128 -10.52 -4.41 -9.85
C ASP A 128 -9.06 -4.04 -9.50
N LEU A 129 -8.31 -3.55 -10.48
CA LEU A 129 -6.89 -3.22 -10.31
C LEU A 129 -6.68 -2.12 -9.26
N ALA A 130 -7.54 -1.09 -9.25
CA ALA A 130 -7.46 0.00 -8.27
C ALA A 130 -7.67 -0.50 -6.83
N ARG A 131 -8.60 -1.44 -6.62
CA ARG A 131 -8.80 -2.09 -5.32
C ARG A 131 -7.66 -3.02 -4.95
N ALA A 132 -7.06 -3.72 -5.92
CA ALA A 132 -5.90 -4.58 -5.68
C ALA A 132 -4.70 -3.75 -5.19
N GLU A 133 -4.47 -2.59 -5.79
CA GLU A 133 -3.46 -1.63 -5.35
C GLU A 133 -3.78 -1.08 -3.96
N ALA A 134 -5.04 -0.73 -3.70
CA ALA A 134 -5.48 -0.22 -2.41
C ALA A 134 -5.26 -1.21 -1.25
N VAL A 135 -5.24 -2.53 -1.50
CA VAL A 135 -4.89 -3.54 -0.48
C VAL A 135 -3.45 -3.35 -0.02
N MET A 136 -2.50 -3.17 -0.96
CA MET A 136 -1.10 -2.93 -0.63
C MET A 136 -0.93 -1.60 0.11
N ASP A 137 -1.60 -0.55 -0.36
CA ASP A 137 -1.59 0.76 0.26
C ASP A 137 -2.11 0.75 1.70
N LEU A 138 -3.16 -0.04 1.94
CA LEU A 138 -3.72 -0.23 3.28
C LEU A 138 -2.71 -0.88 4.23
N ILE A 139 -2.01 -1.94 3.76
CA ILE A 139 -1.01 -2.67 4.54
C ILE A 139 0.19 -1.77 4.87
N HIS A 140 0.61 -0.93 3.93
CA HIS A 140 1.77 -0.05 4.08
C HIS A 140 1.44 1.35 4.60
N SER A 141 0.17 1.63 4.93
CA SER A 141 -0.25 2.94 5.43
C SER A 141 0.49 3.33 6.71
N ARG A 142 1.21 4.44 6.66
CA ARG A 142 1.99 4.96 7.82
C ARG A 142 1.30 6.10 8.56
N ASN A 143 0.19 6.65 8.03
CA ASN A 143 -0.54 7.75 8.64
C ASN A 143 -2.05 7.60 8.43
N GLU A 144 -2.86 8.33 9.22
CA GLU A 144 -4.33 8.24 9.16
C GLU A 144 -4.93 8.67 7.82
N PHE A 145 -4.33 9.66 7.15
CA PHE A 145 -4.83 10.14 5.86
C PHE A 145 -4.63 9.09 4.77
N ALA A 146 -3.43 8.46 4.73
CA ALA A 146 -3.15 7.35 3.83
C ALA A 146 -4.12 6.19 4.10
N LEU A 147 -4.32 5.81 5.38
CA LEU A 147 -5.25 4.77 5.78
C LEU A 147 -6.68 5.07 5.30
N LYS A 148 -7.21 6.27 5.58
CA LYS A 148 -8.55 6.68 5.16
C LYS A 148 -8.70 6.69 3.64
N SER A 149 -7.68 7.15 2.92
CA SER A 149 -7.66 7.15 1.45
C SER A 149 -7.69 5.74 0.89
N SER A 150 -6.83 4.83 1.40
CA SER A 150 -6.77 3.43 0.96
C SER A 150 -8.08 2.68 1.24
N VAL A 151 -8.70 2.91 2.41
CA VAL A 151 -10.03 2.34 2.73
C VAL A 151 -11.10 2.85 1.76
N LYS A 152 -11.09 4.14 1.40
CA LYS A 152 -12.04 4.72 0.44
C LYS A 152 -11.84 4.10 -0.96
N GLN A 153 -10.60 3.92 -1.38
CA GLN A 153 -10.25 3.30 -2.65
C GLN A 153 -10.62 1.82 -2.67
N LEU A 154 -10.37 1.09 -1.58
CA LEU A 154 -10.76 -0.31 -1.41
C LEU A 154 -12.28 -0.49 -1.51
N LYS A 155 -13.08 0.48 -1.03
CA LYS A 155 -14.53 0.52 -1.22
C LYS A 155 -14.97 0.79 -2.67
N GLY A 156 -14.05 1.18 -3.55
CA GLY A 156 -14.28 1.33 -4.99
C GLY A 156 -14.62 2.75 -5.45
N SER A 157 -14.27 3.78 -4.68
CA SER A 157 -14.65 5.16 -5.02
C SER A 157 -14.15 5.62 -6.39
N VAL A 158 -12.94 5.23 -6.80
CA VAL A 158 -12.36 5.54 -8.11
C VAL A 158 -13.07 4.76 -9.20
N SER A 159 -13.22 3.44 -9.02
CA SER A 159 -13.88 2.55 -9.97
C SER A 159 -15.33 2.93 -10.21
N ASP A 160 -16.06 3.32 -9.16
CA ASP A 160 -17.45 3.79 -9.27
C ASP A 160 -17.55 5.10 -10.03
N CYS A 161 -16.60 6.01 -9.83
CA CYS A 161 -16.54 7.27 -10.58
C CYS A 161 -16.29 7.02 -12.08
N ILE A 162 -15.31 6.18 -12.41
CA ILE A 162 -14.99 5.81 -13.80
C ILE A 162 -16.17 5.07 -14.44
N ARG A 163 -16.81 4.15 -13.73
CA ARG A 163 -17.96 3.41 -14.23
C ARG A 163 -19.11 4.34 -14.58
N LYS A 164 -19.44 5.32 -13.73
CA LYS A 164 -20.49 6.32 -14.01
C LYS A 164 -20.17 7.15 -15.26
N MET A 165 -18.92 7.64 -15.38
CA MET A 165 -18.50 8.38 -16.58
C MET A 165 -18.62 7.51 -17.84
N ARG A 166 -18.21 6.24 -17.75
CA ARG A 166 -18.35 5.28 -18.86
C ARG A 166 -19.81 5.05 -19.24
N GLU A 167 -20.70 4.89 -18.27
CA GLU A 167 -22.15 4.70 -18.51
C GLU A 167 -22.75 5.93 -19.20
N GLU A 168 -22.39 7.14 -18.78
CA GLU A 168 -22.80 8.38 -19.41
C GLU A 168 -22.33 8.44 -20.90
N ILE A 169 -21.08 8.09 -21.19
CA ILE A 169 -20.54 8.03 -22.55
C ILE A 169 -21.27 6.97 -23.40
N LEU A 170 -21.47 5.79 -22.85
CA LEU A 170 -22.18 4.71 -23.55
C LEU A 170 -23.62 5.08 -23.88
N TYR A 171 -24.30 5.82 -23.01
CA TYR A 171 -25.63 6.33 -23.27
C TYR A 171 -25.67 7.27 -24.50
N GLU A 172 -24.70 8.21 -24.60
CA GLU A 172 -24.62 9.12 -25.73
C GLU A 172 -24.24 8.38 -27.03
N ILE A 173 -23.36 7.37 -26.96
CA ILE A 173 -23.02 6.53 -28.12
C ILE A 173 -24.24 5.77 -28.60
N ALA A 174 -24.98 5.13 -27.68
CA ALA A 174 -26.20 4.38 -28.03
C ALA A 174 -27.27 5.28 -28.67
N PHE A 175 -27.40 6.54 -28.19
CA PHE A 175 -28.31 7.51 -28.81
C PHE A 175 -27.86 7.83 -30.26
N ILE A 176 -26.59 8.08 -30.48
CA ILE A 176 -26.04 8.37 -31.83
C ILE A 176 -26.26 7.18 -32.76
N GLU A 177 -25.94 5.96 -32.29
CA GLU A 177 -26.15 4.73 -33.08
C GLU A 177 -27.64 4.56 -33.46
N SER A 178 -28.55 4.75 -32.46
CA SER A 178 -30.00 4.67 -32.74
C SER A 178 -30.48 5.71 -33.75
N ALA A 179 -29.92 6.94 -33.69
CA ALA A 179 -30.28 8.00 -34.66
C ALA A 179 -29.71 7.74 -36.06
N LEU A 180 -28.61 7.03 -36.17
CA LEU A 180 -28.03 6.60 -37.45
C LEU A 180 -28.83 5.44 -38.07
N ASP A 181 -29.36 4.53 -37.25
CA ASP A 181 -30.16 3.39 -37.69
C ASP A 181 -31.58 3.79 -38.08
N ASP A 182 -32.17 4.78 -37.41
CA ASP A 182 -33.54 5.23 -37.67
C ASP A 182 -33.63 6.78 -37.75
N PRO A 183 -33.05 7.37 -38.79
CA PRO A 183 -32.99 8.84 -38.95
C PRO A 183 -34.34 9.49 -39.25
N GLU A 184 -35.36 8.70 -39.62
CA GLU A 184 -36.72 9.21 -39.90
C GLU A 184 -37.48 9.50 -38.57
N HIS A 185 -37.18 8.77 -37.49
CA HIS A 185 -37.87 8.89 -36.21
C HIS A 185 -37.04 9.52 -35.12
N ILE A 186 -35.69 9.52 -35.23
CA ILE A 186 -34.77 10.04 -34.23
C ILE A 186 -33.96 11.20 -34.81
N SER A 187 -34.32 12.44 -34.44
CA SER A 187 -33.62 13.63 -34.92
C SER A 187 -32.38 13.92 -34.10
N THR A 188 -31.28 14.23 -34.79
CA THR A 188 -30.01 14.73 -34.20
C THR A 188 -29.94 16.25 -34.18
N GLU A 189 -31.00 16.97 -34.56
CA GLU A 189 -31.02 18.42 -34.58
C GLU A 189 -30.84 19.00 -33.18
N GLY A 190 -29.90 19.92 -33.00
CA GLY A 190 -29.55 20.52 -31.72
C GLY A 190 -28.86 19.54 -30.74
N TYR A 191 -28.49 18.31 -31.19
CA TYR A 191 -27.82 17.34 -30.33
C TYR A 191 -26.34 17.71 -30.03
N PRO A 192 -25.54 18.25 -30.98
CA PRO A 192 -24.18 18.67 -30.69
C PRO A 192 -24.11 19.75 -29.59
N GLU A 193 -25.07 20.67 -29.55
CA GLU A 193 -25.17 21.73 -28.55
C GLU A 193 -25.47 21.18 -27.15
N LYS A 194 -26.15 20.05 -27.07
CA LYS A 194 -26.45 19.33 -25.81
C LYS A 194 -25.29 18.41 -25.38
N LEU A 195 -24.59 17.81 -26.35
CA LEU A 195 -23.51 16.88 -26.08
C LEU A 195 -22.21 17.59 -25.64
N LEU A 196 -21.90 18.75 -26.26
CA LEU A 196 -20.67 19.49 -25.95
C LEU A 196 -20.51 19.87 -24.46
N PRO A 197 -21.52 20.42 -23.77
CA PRO A 197 -21.42 20.66 -22.32
C PRO A 197 -21.20 19.38 -21.49
N LYS A 198 -21.80 18.27 -21.87
CA LYS A 198 -21.60 16.99 -21.19
C LYS A 198 -20.17 16.48 -21.32
N ILE A 199 -19.59 16.58 -22.52
CA ILE A 199 -18.18 16.24 -22.76
C ILE A 199 -17.27 17.13 -21.92
N GLN A 200 -17.53 18.44 -21.87
CA GLN A 200 -16.75 19.38 -21.06
C GLN A 200 -16.84 19.07 -19.56
N GLU A 201 -18.01 18.68 -19.06
CA GLU A 201 -18.19 18.22 -17.67
C GLU A 201 -17.38 16.94 -17.39
N LEU A 202 -17.45 15.95 -18.30
CA LEU A 202 -16.67 14.72 -18.18
C LEU A 202 -15.17 14.98 -18.18
N LEU A 203 -14.68 15.86 -19.05
CA LEU A 203 -13.27 16.28 -19.06
C LEU A 203 -12.87 16.92 -17.74
N GLY A 204 -13.67 17.85 -17.21
CA GLY A 204 -13.40 18.46 -15.91
C GLY A 204 -13.39 17.48 -14.74
N ARG A 205 -14.20 16.40 -14.81
CA ARG A 205 -14.18 15.30 -13.82
C ARG A 205 -12.90 14.46 -13.94
N CYS A 206 -12.44 14.17 -15.16
CA CYS A 206 -11.17 13.49 -15.40
C CYS A 206 -9.99 14.33 -14.90
N GLU A 207 -9.93 15.61 -15.20
CA GLU A 207 -8.87 16.52 -14.73
C GLU A 207 -8.81 16.58 -13.18
N LYS A 208 -9.97 16.64 -12.51
CA LYS A 208 -10.03 16.60 -11.05
C LYS A 208 -9.45 15.29 -10.50
N LEU A 209 -9.72 14.13 -11.13
CA LEU A 209 -9.14 12.85 -10.72
C LEU A 209 -7.62 12.86 -10.91
N ILE A 210 -7.11 13.34 -12.04
CA ILE A 210 -5.67 13.43 -12.33
C ILE A 210 -4.98 14.34 -11.30
N ASN A 211 -5.49 15.54 -11.08
CA ASN A 211 -4.92 16.50 -10.13
C ASN A 211 -4.98 16.01 -8.67
N SER A 212 -5.92 15.13 -8.34
CA SER A 212 -5.99 14.53 -7.00
C SER A 212 -4.94 13.44 -6.76
N ALA A 213 -4.35 12.86 -7.82
CA ALA A 213 -3.36 11.81 -7.70
C ALA A 213 -2.05 12.30 -7.05
N ASP A 214 -1.58 13.50 -7.43
CA ASP A 214 -0.36 14.09 -6.85
C ASP A 214 -0.52 14.36 -5.36
N ASN A 215 -1.67 14.87 -4.92
CA ASN A 215 -1.98 15.05 -3.51
C ASN A 215 -2.05 13.69 -2.77
N GLY A 216 -2.59 12.67 -3.41
CA GLY A 216 -2.65 11.31 -2.88
C GLY A 216 -1.26 10.71 -2.65
N LYS A 217 -0.33 10.93 -3.56
CA LYS A 217 1.07 10.50 -3.45
C LYS A 217 1.75 11.10 -2.22
N VAL A 218 1.65 12.41 -2.04
CA VAL A 218 2.20 13.12 -0.88
C VAL A 218 1.63 12.59 0.44
N LEU A 219 0.33 12.33 0.49
CA LEU A 219 -0.33 11.78 1.68
C LEU A 219 0.11 10.33 1.99
N LYS A 220 0.40 9.53 0.96
CA LYS A 220 0.78 8.12 1.07
C LYS A 220 2.26 7.95 1.43
N GLU A 221 3.13 8.59 0.66
CA GLU A 221 4.58 8.43 0.74
C GLU A 221 5.22 9.38 1.75
N GLY A 222 4.50 10.45 2.12
CA GLY A 222 5.03 11.55 2.90
C GLY A 222 5.75 12.56 2.01
N ILE A 223 6.30 13.59 2.64
CA ILE A 223 7.03 14.67 1.98
C ILE A 223 8.52 14.45 2.20
N ASN A 224 9.26 14.16 1.13
CA ASN A 224 10.71 14.08 1.18
C ASN A 224 11.28 15.47 1.48
N THR A 225 11.83 15.63 2.66
CA THR A 225 12.22 16.93 3.20
C THR A 225 13.72 16.94 3.48
N VAL A 226 14.38 17.99 3.04
CA VAL A 226 15.80 18.25 3.33
C VAL A 226 15.94 19.50 4.16
N ILE A 227 16.76 19.42 5.22
CA ILE A 227 17.09 20.58 6.06
C ILE A 227 18.45 21.12 5.61
N VAL A 228 18.46 22.35 5.09
CA VAL A 228 19.67 23.03 4.62
C VAL A 228 19.96 24.27 5.47
N GLY A 229 21.18 24.74 5.47
CA GLY A 229 21.62 25.93 6.20
C GLY A 229 23.08 25.83 6.58
N LYS A 230 23.67 26.97 6.94
CA LYS A 230 25.08 27.05 7.36
C LYS A 230 25.36 26.20 8.60
N PRO A 231 26.65 25.89 8.86
CA PRO A 231 27.07 25.34 10.14
C PRO A 231 26.55 26.21 11.30
N ASN A 232 26.13 25.55 12.38
CA ASN A 232 25.61 26.20 13.59
C ASN A 232 24.33 27.06 13.40
N ALA A 233 23.69 27.07 12.24
CA ALA A 233 22.45 27.79 12.02
C ALA A 233 21.24 27.22 12.80
N GLY A 234 21.39 26.09 13.53
CA GLY A 234 20.33 25.48 14.32
C GLY A 234 19.63 24.27 13.69
N LYS A 235 20.16 23.68 12.61
CA LYS A 235 19.58 22.52 11.94
C LYS A 235 19.35 21.33 12.87
N SER A 236 20.35 20.97 13.69
CA SER A 236 20.23 19.87 14.66
C SER A 236 19.20 20.15 15.75
N SER A 237 19.08 21.40 16.19
CA SER A 237 18.06 21.82 17.15
C SER A 237 16.66 21.68 16.56
N LEU A 238 16.47 22.14 15.31
CA LEU A 238 15.20 21.97 14.58
C LEU A 238 14.85 20.48 14.44
N LEU A 239 15.79 19.64 14.00
CA LEU A 239 15.57 18.20 13.86
C LEU A 239 15.15 17.58 15.20
N ASN A 240 15.84 17.92 16.30
CA ASN A 240 15.52 17.39 17.63
C ASN A 240 14.13 17.83 18.12
N ILE A 241 13.70 19.04 17.82
CA ILE A 241 12.34 19.52 18.12
C ILE A 241 11.31 18.72 17.31
N LEU A 242 11.52 18.58 16.01
CA LEU A 242 10.61 17.84 15.12
C LEU A 242 10.51 16.36 15.53
N VAL A 243 11.62 15.72 15.92
CA VAL A 243 11.64 14.32 16.40
C VAL A 243 11.01 14.19 17.78
N GLY A 244 11.07 15.24 18.62
CA GLY A 244 10.57 15.24 20.00
C GLY A 244 9.06 15.38 20.13
N GLU A 245 8.38 16.03 19.18
CA GLU A 245 6.94 16.30 19.27
C GLU A 245 6.05 15.09 18.98
N ASP A 246 6.49 14.15 18.10
CA ASP A 246 5.75 12.91 17.86
C ASP A 246 6.73 11.80 17.42
N LYS A 247 7.18 11.00 18.35
CA LYS A 247 7.94 9.79 18.04
C LYS A 247 7.12 8.90 17.11
N ALA A 248 7.38 8.99 15.81
CA ALA A 248 6.95 7.94 14.90
C ALA A 248 7.52 6.62 15.43
N ILE A 249 6.65 5.62 15.58
CA ILE A 249 7.09 4.26 15.83
C ILE A 249 7.94 3.90 14.61
N VAL A 250 9.26 3.95 14.78
CA VAL A 250 10.22 3.40 13.82
C VAL A 250 10.00 1.90 13.86
N THR A 251 9.20 1.38 12.95
CA THR A 251 9.20 -0.05 12.69
C THR A 251 10.42 -0.33 11.84
N ASP A 252 11.41 -0.98 12.44
CA ASP A 252 12.50 -1.62 11.71
C ASP A 252 11.90 -2.66 10.77
N VAL A 253 11.58 -2.26 9.54
CA VAL A 253 11.32 -3.21 8.47
C VAL A 253 12.67 -3.67 7.96
N ALA A 254 13.14 -4.81 8.48
CA ALA A 254 14.29 -5.51 7.95
C ALA A 254 14.06 -5.79 6.46
N GLY A 255 14.76 -5.06 5.58
CA GLY A 255 14.71 -5.36 4.14
C GLY A 255 15.06 -4.24 3.18
N THR A 256 15.15 -2.98 3.59
CA THR A 256 15.64 -1.89 2.73
C THR A 256 17.06 -1.52 3.12
N THR A 257 17.99 -2.29 2.57
CA THR A 257 19.44 -2.04 2.67
C THR A 257 19.83 -0.86 1.80
N ARG A 258 20.63 0.02 2.42
CA ARG A 258 21.71 0.87 1.90
C ARG A 258 21.47 2.36 1.78
N ASP A 259 22.22 3.05 2.60
CA ASP A 259 23.00 4.29 2.37
C ASP A 259 22.37 5.67 2.66
N VAL A 260 21.12 5.80 3.09
CA VAL A 260 20.62 7.10 3.57
C VAL A 260 19.88 6.90 4.89
N LEU A 261 20.35 7.53 5.97
CA LEU A 261 19.60 7.57 7.23
C LEU A 261 18.42 8.52 7.03
N GLU A 262 17.25 7.94 6.78
CA GLU A 262 15.97 8.64 6.69
C GLU A 262 15.26 8.58 8.05
N GLU A 263 14.91 9.73 8.61
CA GLU A 263 14.02 9.80 9.77
C GLU A 263 12.63 10.23 9.31
N SER A 264 11.63 9.37 9.54
CA SER A 264 10.24 9.72 9.28
C SER A 264 9.60 10.34 10.53
N ILE A 265 9.16 11.57 10.41
CA ILE A 265 8.52 12.35 11.46
C ILE A 265 7.06 12.57 11.08
N ARG A 266 6.14 12.53 12.04
CA ARG A 266 4.74 12.88 11.81
C ARG A 266 4.45 14.27 12.32
N LEU A 267 4.05 15.18 11.43
CA LEU A 267 3.61 16.51 11.78
C LEU A 267 2.13 16.67 11.42
N HIS A 268 1.24 16.74 12.42
CA HIS A 268 -0.22 16.86 12.24
C HIS A 268 -0.82 15.82 11.29
N GLY A 269 -0.31 14.59 11.35
CA GLY A 269 -0.80 13.48 10.51
C GLY A 269 -0.18 13.39 9.11
N ILE A 270 0.73 14.28 8.74
CA ILE A 270 1.53 14.24 7.50
C ILE A 270 2.90 13.66 7.81
N GLY A 271 3.35 12.69 7.01
CA GLY A 271 4.71 12.15 7.12
C GLY A 271 5.73 13.10 6.48
N LEU A 272 6.77 13.47 7.23
CA LEU A 272 7.97 14.14 6.71
C LEU A 272 9.10 13.13 6.73
N ASN A 273 9.65 12.79 5.58
CA ASN A 273 10.83 11.93 5.46
C ASN A 273 12.06 12.83 5.40
N ILE A 274 12.77 12.97 6.51
CA ILE A 274 13.96 13.82 6.58
C ILE A 274 15.14 13.05 5.99
N ILE A 275 15.67 13.54 4.88
CA ILE A 275 16.79 12.94 4.16
C ILE A 275 18.09 13.52 4.70
N ASP A 276 19.16 12.66 4.82
CA ASP A 276 20.51 13.02 5.25
C ASP A 276 20.61 13.55 6.70
N THR A 277 19.98 12.83 7.63
CA THR A 277 20.11 13.14 9.07
C THR A 277 21.55 12.94 9.61
N ALA A 278 22.39 12.15 8.93
CA ALA A 278 23.78 11.93 9.34
C ALA A 278 24.64 13.19 9.22
N GLY A 279 24.43 14.00 8.17
CA GLY A 279 25.11 15.30 8.01
C GLY A 279 24.67 16.34 9.03
N ILE A 280 23.50 16.17 9.64
CA ILE A 280 22.93 17.08 10.65
C ILE A 280 23.42 16.69 12.07
N ARG A 281 23.67 15.40 12.35
CA ARG A 281 24.07 14.87 13.66
C ARG A 281 25.58 14.84 13.89
N ALA A 282 26.41 14.90 12.84
CA ALA A 282 27.87 14.88 12.97
C ALA A 282 28.39 16.25 13.44
N THR A 283 28.84 16.31 14.66
CA THR A 283 29.59 17.44 15.23
C THR A 283 31.07 17.14 15.05
N GLU A 284 31.76 17.90 14.17
CA GLU A 284 33.15 18.36 14.24
C GLU A 284 33.75 18.68 12.85
N ASP A 285 34.33 19.77 12.75
CA ASP A 285 35.14 20.62 11.86
C ASP A 285 35.65 20.13 10.47
N VAL A 286 35.62 18.88 10.12
CA VAL A 286 36.17 18.39 8.84
C VAL A 286 35.12 17.93 7.83
N VAL A 287 33.87 17.75 8.26
CA VAL A 287 32.75 17.22 7.44
C VAL A 287 31.89 18.33 6.80
N GLU A 288 32.13 19.60 7.16
CA GLU A 288 31.23 20.73 6.84
C GLU A 288 31.08 21.06 5.35
N LYS A 289 32.16 21.10 4.58
CA LYS A 289 32.08 21.34 3.11
C LYS A 289 31.43 20.18 2.35
N ILE A 290 31.61 18.94 2.85
CA ILE A 290 30.99 17.75 2.28
C ILE A 290 29.50 17.72 2.59
N GLY A 291 29.08 18.22 3.78
CA GLY A 291 27.67 18.29 4.19
C GLY A 291 26.82 19.22 3.35
N VAL A 292 27.30 20.43 3.03
CA VAL A 292 26.59 21.38 2.17
C VAL A 292 26.42 20.82 0.75
N GLN A 293 27.48 20.28 0.14
CA GLN A 293 27.40 19.69 -1.21
C GLN A 293 26.48 18.45 -1.26
N ARG A 294 26.43 17.64 -0.20
CA ARG A 294 25.50 16.52 -0.11
C ARG A 294 24.06 17.01 0.05
N ALA A 295 23.80 17.96 0.96
CA ALA A 295 22.50 18.56 1.14
C ALA A 295 21.97 19.18 -0.16
N LEU A 296 22.82 19.84 -0.94
CA LEU A 296 22.51 20.39 -2.25
C LEU A 296 22.17 19.30 -3.28
N LYS A 297 22.85 18.14 -3.22
CA LYS A 297 22.53 17.00 -4.08
C LYS A 297 21.15 16.44 -3.76
N TYR A 298 20.81 16.27 -2.48
CA TYR A 298 19.50 15.75 -2.05
C TYR A 298 18.37 16.78 -2.22
N ALA A 299 18.69 18.10 -2.18
CA ALA A 299 17.71 19.16 -2.46
C ALA A 299 17.16 19.08 -3.89
N LYS A 300 17.85 18.46 -4.85
CA LYS A 300 17.34 18.24 -6.21
C LYS A 300 16.14 17.30 -6.24
N ASP A 301 16.16 16.28 -5.39
CA ASP A 301 15.14 15.22 -5.36
C ASP A 301 14.11 15.41 -4.23
N ALA A 302 14.29 16.46 -3.39
CA ALA A 302 13.38 16.76 -2.29
C ALA A 302 12.08 17.43 -2.78
N ASP A 303 10.96 17.07 -2.12
CA ASP A 303 9.65 17.69 -2.32
C ASP A 303 9.52 19.02 -1.56
N LEU A 304 10.24 19.14 -0.41
CA LEU A 304 10.25 20.32 0.45
C LEU A 304 11.66 20.57 0.98
N ILE A 305 12.05 21.83 1.02
CA ILE A 305 13.31 22.26 1.61
C ILE A 305 13.03 23.15 2.82
N LEU A 306 13.62 22.82 3.97
CA LEU A 306 13.64 23.68 5.15
C LEU A 306 14.99 24.39 5.22
N TYR A 307 15.00 25.68 4.90
CA TYR A 307 16.22 26.48 4.97
C TYR A 307 16.30 27.23 6.29
N VAL A 308 17.28 26.83 7.12
CA VAL A 308 17.52 27.43 8.44
C VAL A 308 18.60 28.52 8.30
N VAL A 309 18.24 29.75 8.66
CA VAL A 309 19.09 30.94 8.58
C VAL A 309 19.32 31.46 10.00
N ASP A 310 20.58 31.72 10.35
CA ASP A 310 20.92 32.42 11.58
C ASP A 310 20.69 33.93 11.38
N SER A 311 19.66 34.46 12.07
CA SER A 311 19.27 35.87 11.98
C SER A 311 20.25 36.83 12.67
N SER A 312 21.21 36.31 13.45
CA SER A 312 22.22 37.14 14.15
C SER A 312 23.39 37.53 13.24
N VAL A 313 23.51 36.88 12.04
CA VAL A 313 24.62 37.07 11.09
C VAL A 313 24.10 37.60 9.77
N ALA A 314 24.84 38.52 9.12
CA ALA A 314 24.47 38.98 7.80
C ALA A 314 24.63 37.84 6.76
N LEU A 315 23.77 37.88 5.75
CA LEU A 315 23.84 36.93 4.61
C LEU A 315 25.17 37.14 3.85
N ASP A 316 25.77 36.04 3.41
CA ASP A 316 27.01 36.02 2.62
C ASP A 316 26.84 35.23 1.31
N GLU A 317 27.94 35.06 0.55
CA GLU A 317 27.95 34.37 -0.73
C GLU A 317 27.42 32.94 -0.64
N SER A 318 27.64 32.24 0.49
CA SER A 318 27.12 30.87 0.70
C SER A 318 25.60 30.83 0.82
N ASP A 319 25.00 31.87 1.42
CA ASP A 319 23.53 32.00 1.50
C ASP A 319 22.94 32.30 0.11
N GLU A 320 23.63 33.12 -0.71
CA GLU A 320 23.20 33.41 -2.08
C GLU A 320 23.23 32.17 -2.96
N GLU A 321 24.25 31.31 -2.85
CA GLU A 321 24.32 30.00 -3.54
C GLU A 321 23.14 29.10 -3.14
N ILE A 322 22.79 29.04 -1.86
CA ILE A 322 21.65 28.26 -1.38
C ILE A 322 20.34 28.85 -1.92
N LEU A 323 20.16 30.15 -1.84
CA LEU A 323 18.94 30.84 -2.31
C LEU A 323 18.74 30.66 -3.82
N ASP A 324 19.82 30.65 -4.61
CA ASP A 324 19.74 30.40 -6.07
C ASP A 324 19.23 28.99 -6.39
N LEU A 325 19.62 27.99 -5.59
CA LEU A 325 19.14 26.62 -5.73
C LEU A 325 17.67 26.45 -5.30
N LEU A 326 17.17 27.35 -4.45
CA LEU A 326 15.81 27.31 -3.93
C LEU A 326 14.78 27.95 -4.86
N LYS A 327 15.18 28.72 -5.89
CA LYS A 327 14.29 29.52 -6.75
C LYS A 327 13.16 28.72 -7.40
N ASP A 328 13.42 27.46 -7.75
CA ASP A 328 12.45 26.58 -8.41
C ASP A 328 11.89 25.47 -7.52
N LYS A 329 12.12 25.54 -6.19
CA LYS A 329 11.74 24.50 -5.24
C LYS A 329 10.77 25.02 -4.18
N LYS A 330 9.90 24.14 -3.66
CA LYS A 330 9.08 24.46 -2.50
C LYS A 330 9.98 24.57 -1.27
N CYS A 331 10.10 25.75 -0.72
CA CYS A 331 10.98 26.04 0.39
C CYS A 331 10.25 26.79 1.51
N ILE A 332 10.60 26.46 2.76
CA ILE A 332 10.24 27.21 3.97
C ILE A 332 11.55 27.74 4.56
N ILE A 333 11.64 29.07 4.70
CA ILE A 333 12.78 29.72 5.33
C ILE A 333 12.47 29.89 6.82
N LEU A 334 13.34 29.39 7.67
CA LEU A 334 13.23 29.47 9.11
C LEU A 334 14.35 30.40 9.65
N LEU A 335 13.95 31.48 10.28
CA LEU A 335 14.88 32.43 10.93
C LEU A 335 15.09 31.95 12.39
N ASN A 336 16.33 31.61 12.73
CA ASN A 336 16.71 31.17 14.06
C ASN A 336 17.39 32.28 14.83
#